data_620ebb7a5164dd17581c348a1e6c0a3d
#
_entry.id   620ebb7a5164dd17581c348a1e6c0a3d
#
_cell.length_a   1.000
_cell.length_b   1.000
_cell.length_c   1.000
_cell.angle_alpha   90.00
_cell.angle_beta   90.00
_cell.angle_gamma   90.00
#
_symmetry.space_group_name_H-M   'P 1'
#
loop_
_entity.id
_entity.type
_entity.pdbx_description
1 polymer ?
#
loop_
_entity_poly.entity_id
_entity_poly.type
_entity_poly.pdbx_seq_one_letter_code
_entity_poly.pdbx_strand_id
1 'polypeptide(L)'
;MAAGMTADAAAALLGLDRGKISNIESGVRTLSADRLRTLADNCSCTDAAYVDALVDIAQPRSRGWWDEYRGKVPPGLLDIAELEWHATRLHTAQTVHIPGLLQTEDYARAIFGAVLPELRRLDVELRVAQRNARQQVLEGGKLTPYVGYVHEAALRMQFGGRAATRRQLQFLNDQGEREHITLRVLPVELGIFPGAGNAVLYAEGPVKALDTTQLDTAHGPVFMHAEAQLAKYWSHLEWMNKAALSPQGSREFIHTIATDL
;
A
#
# COMPACT_ATOMS: atom_id res chain seq x y z
N MET A 1 -21.04 -9.78 7.54
CA MET A 1 -22.04 -10.80 7.09
C MET A 1 -23.40 -10.16 6.93
N ALA A 2 -23.50 -9.17 6.07
CA ALA A 2 -24.75 -8.43 5.85
C ALA A 2 -25.88 -9.32 5.32
N ALA A 3 -25.56 -10.37 4.54
CA ALA A 3 -26.54 -11.29 3.96
C ALA A 3 -26.96 -12.45 4.89
N GLY A 4 -26.39 -12.60 6.09
CA GLY A 4 -26.72 -13.65 7.05
C GLY A 4 -26.41 -15.09 6.60
N MET A 5 -25.70 -15.27 5.48
CA MET A 5 -25.34 -16.60 4.96
C MET A 5 -24.26 -17.24 5.85
N THR A 6 -24.49 -18.48 6.26
CA THR A 6 -23.48 -19.25 7.01
C THR A 6 -22.49 -19.93 6.07
N ALA A 7 -21.29 -20.29 6.57
CA ALA A 7 -20.31 -21.05 5.78
C ALA A 7 -20.85 -22.38 5.25
N ASP A 8 -21.71 -23.04 6.01
CA ASP A 8 -22.35 -24.30 5.59
C ASP A 8 -23.39 -24.07 4.48
N ALA A 9 -24.15 -22.97 4.55
CA ALA A 9 -25.08 -22.59 3.48
C ALA A 9 -24.32 -22.21 2.20
N ALA A 10 -23.22 -21.47 2.30
CA ALA A 10 -22.37 -21.15 1.17
C ALA A 10 -21.71 -22.40 0.57
N ALA A 11 -21.29 -23.36 1.40
CA ALA A 11 -20.74 -24.64 0.96
C ALA A 11 -21.77 -25.44 0.15
N ALA A 12 -22.98 -25.58 0.67
CA ALA A 12 -24.08 -26.27 -0.01
C ALA A 12 -24.43 -25.57 -1.33
N LEU A 13 -24.57 -24.26 -1.35
CA LEU A 13 -24.87 -23.45 -2.53
C LEU A 13 -23.84 -23.65 -3.66
N LEU A 14 -22.56 -23.67 -3.30
CA LEU A 14 -21.46 -23.74 -4.28
C LEU A 14 -21.03 -25.17 -4.61
N GLY A 15 -21.64 -26.19 -4.02
CA GLY A 15 -21.23 -27.58 -4.18
C GLY A 15 -19.82 -27.84 -3.65
N LEU A 16 -19.46 -27.21 -2.52
CA LEU A 16 -18.16 -27.30 -1.87
C LEU A 16 -18.31 -27.89 -0.46
N ASP A 17 -17.21 -28.34 0.13
CA ASP A 17 -17.14 -28.64 1.55
C ASP A 17 -16.75 -27.38 2.37
N ARG A 18 -17.05 -27.43 3.68
CA ARG A 18 -16.77 -26.32 4.60
C ARG A 18 -15.28 -25.94 4.64
N GLY A 19 -14.37 -26.91 4.51
CA GLY A 19 -12.94 -26.66 4.50
C GLY A 19 -12.50 -25.84 3.27
N LYS A 20 -13.13 -26.08 2.12
CA LYS A 20 -12.90 -25.28 0.91
C LYS A 20 -13.43 -23.86 1.06
N ILE A 21 -14.59 -23.67 1.70
CA ILE A 21 -15.11 -22.32 2.00
C ILE A 21 -14.13 -21.58 2.91
N SER A 22 -13.67 -22.22 3.99
CA SER A 22 -12.68 -21.61 4.90
C SER A 22 -11.39 -21.19 4.16
N ASN A 23 -10.90 -22.01 3.24
CA ASN A 23 -9.74 -21.68 2.41
C ASN A 23 -10.00 -20.52 1.43
N ILE A 24 -11.24 -20.36 0.96
CA ILE A 24 -11.65 -19.24 0.12
C ILE A 24 -11.72 -17.96 0.97
N GLU A 25 -12.36 -18.01 2.12
CA GLU A 25 -12.48 -16.86 3.05
C GLU A 25 -11.12 -16.38 3.58
N SER A 26 -10.16 -17.31 3.73
CA SER A 26 -8.78 -16.98 4.13
C SER A 26 -7.85 -16.57 2.97
N GLY A 27 -8.37 -16.48 1.73
CA GLY A 27 -7.58 -16.10 0.56
C GLY A 27 -6.63 -17.18 0.03
N VAL A 28 -6.64 -18.39 0.62
CA VAL A 28 -5.77 -19.50 0.18
C VAL A 28 -6.23 -20.08 -1.17
N ARG A 29 -7.51 -19.93 -1.48
CA ARG A 29 -8.13 -20.46 -2.71
C ARG A 29 -9.05 -19.42 -3.35
N THR A 30 -8.98 -19.30 -4.67
CA THR A 30 -9.87 -18.45 -5.46
C THR A 30 -11.20 -19.14 -5.76
N LEU A 31 -12.23 -18.33 -6.06
CA LEU A 31 -13.51 -18.76 -6.63
C LEU A 31 -13.49 -18.62 -8.15
N SER A 32 -14.19 -19.52 -8.87
CA SER A 32 -14.49 -19.28 -10.28
C SER A 32 -15.51 -18.15 -10.44
N ALA A 33 -15.49 -17.48 -11.60
CA ALA A 33 -16.42 -16.41 -11.94
C ALA A 33 -17.90 -16.81 -11.70
N ASP A 34 -18.30 -17.99 -12.17
CA ASP A 34 -19.67 -18.47 -12.04
C ASP A 34 -20.08 -18.64 -10.57
N ARG A 35 -19.20 -19.22 -9.75
CA ARG A 35 -19.45 -19.40 -8.32
C ARG A 35 -19.53 -18.08 -7.59
N LEU A 36 -18.69 -17.11 -7.99
CA LEU A 36 -18.70 -15.77 -7.39
C LEU A 36 -20.03 -15.06 -7.73
N ARG A 37 -20.49 -15.12 -8.97
CA ARG A 37 -21.79 -14.55 -9.38
C ARG A 37 -22.94 -15.25 -8.66
N THR A 38 -22.94 -16.59 -8.58
CA THR A 38 -23.95 -17.35 -7.82
C THR A 38 -23.99 -16.90 -6.35
N LEU A 39 -22.83 -16.70 -5.73
CA LEU A 39 -22.76 -16.21 -4.34
C LEU A 39 -23.30 -14.79 -4.21
N ALA A 40 -22.93 -13.89 -5.12
CA ALA A 40 -23.40 -12.51 -5.16
C ALA A 40 -24.94 -12.43 -5.28
N ASP A 41 -25.53 -13.18 -6.20
CA ASP A 41 -26.98 -13.25 -6.42
C ASP A 41 -27.70 -13.72 -5.14
N ASN A 42 -27.20 -14.77 -4.50
CA ASN A 42 -27.80 -15.32 -3.27
C ASN A 42 -27.58 -14.41 -2.05
N CYS A 43 -26.57 -13.56 -2.07
CA CYS A 43 -26.34 -12.52 -1.07
C CYS A 43 -27.10 -11.20 -1.37
N SER A 44 -27.92 -11.18 -2.44
CA SER A 44 -28.63 -9.97 -2.89
C SER A 44 -27.68 -8.80 -3.19
N CYS A 45 -26.48 -9.10 -3.69
CA CYS A 45 -25.53 -8.09 -4.12
C CYS A 45 -25.89 -7.62 -5.52
N THR A 46 -26.53 -6.46 -5.61
CA THR A 46 -27.06 -5.90 -6.87
C THR A 46 -26.07 -4.98 -7.59
N ASP A 47 -24.91 -4.68 -6.99
CA ASP A 47 -23.87 -3.86 -7.60
C ASP A 47 -23.08 -4.68 -8.63
N ALA A 48 -23.49 -4.58 -9.89
CA ALA A 48 -22.87 -5.32 -11.00
C ALA A 48 -21.38 -4.92 -11.17
N ALA A 49 -21.04 -3.65 -11.01
CA ALA A 49 -19.66 -3.18 -11.15
C ALA A 49 -18.74 -3.78 -10.07
N TYR A 50 -19.25 -3.88 -8.84
CA TYR A 50 -18.54 -4.55 -7.74
C TYR A 50 -18.35 -6.05 -8.01
N VAL A 51 -19.40 -6.73 -8.47
CA VAL A 51 -19.33 -8.18 -8.77
C VAL A 51 -18.36 -8.44 -9.93
N ASP A 52 -18.39 -7.63 -10.98
CA ASP A 52 -17.50 -7.76 -12.13
C ASP A 52 -16.03 -7.51 -11.72
N ALA A 53 -15.77 -6.49 -10.90
CA ALA A 53 -14.45 -6.22 -10.36
C ALA A 53 -13.92 -7.39 -9.50
N LEU A 54 -14.78 -7.99 -8.67
CA LEU A 54 -14.41 -9.19 -7.90
C LEU A 54 -14.12 -10.39 -8.80
N VAL A 55 -14.91 -10.59 -9.87
CA VAL A 55 -14.66 -11.64 -10.86
C VAL A 55 -13.30 -11.45 -11.52
N ASP A 56 -12.96 -10.22 -11.90
CA ASP A 56 -11.68 -9.91 -12.51
C ASP A 56 -10.50 -10.15 -11.56
N ILE A 57 -10.65 -9.85 -10.28
CA ILE A 57 -9.64 -10.14 -9.25
C ILE A 57 -9.52 -11.64 -9.00
N ALA A 58 -10.64 -12.38 -9.00
CA ALA A 58 -10.67 -13.81 -8.72
C ALA A 58 -10.19 -14.69 -9.89
N GLN A 59 -10.03 -14.13 -11.10
CA GLN A 59 -9.54 -14.92 -12.24
C GLN A 59 -8.11 -15.44 -11.97
N PRO A 60 -7.81 -16.70 -12.38
CA PRO A 60 -6.46 -17.21 -12.27
C PRO A 60 -5.53 -16.35 -13.17
N ARG A 61 -4.84 -15.42 -12.53
CA ARG A 61 -3.77 -14.64 -13.18
C ARG A 61 -2.47 -15.42 -13.09
N SER A 62 -1.57 -15.16 -14.03
CA SER A 62 -0.18 -15.59 -13.88
C SER A 62 0.32 -15.14 -12.51
N ARG A 63 1.13 -15.97 -11.86
CA ARG A 63 1.76 -15.63 -10.57
C ARG A 63 2.36 -14.24 -10.66
N GLY A 64 2.04 -13.36 -9.69
CA GLY A 64 2.63 -12.05 -9.63
C GLY A 64 4.14 -12.14 -9.33
N TRP A 65 4.90 -11.13 -9.68
CA TRP A 65 6.34 -11.07 -9.40
C TRP A 65 6.66 -11.29 -7.92
N TRP A 66 5.76 -10.90 -7.01
CA TRP A 66 5.93 -11.06 -5.56
C TRP A 66 5.97 -12.53 -5.11
N ASP A 67 5.45 -13.46 -5.91
CA ASP A 67 5.50 -14.89 -5.59
C ASP A 67 6.94 -15.43 -5.53
N GLU A 68 7.89 -14.81 -6.21
CA GLU A 68 9.31 -15.16 -6.13
C GLU A 68 9.89 -14.98 -4.71
N TYR A 69 9.27 -14.12 -3.91
CA TYR A 69 9.65 -13.84 -2.53
C TYR A 69 8.88 -14.67 -1.51
N ARG A 70 7.96 -15.53 -1.94
CA ARG A 70 7.17 -16.39 -1.05
C ARG A 70 8.09 -17.32 -0.25
N GLY A 71 7.90 -17.30 1.08
CA GLY A 71 8.75 -18.05 2.02
C GLY A 71 10.16 -17.43 2.26
N LYS A 72 10.48 -16.32 1.58
CA LYS A 72 11.75 -15.59 1.73
C LYS A 72 11.60 -14.30 2.55
N VAL A 73 10.42 -13.68 2.50
CA VAL A 73 10.09 -12.49 3.29
C VAL A 73 8.78 -12.72 4.05
N PRO A 74 8.48 -11.91 5.09
CA PRO A 74 7.20 -12.00 5.81
C PRO A 74 6.00 -11.88 4.85
N PRO A 75 4.93 -12.67 5.03
CA PRO A 75 3.76 -12.67 4.16
C PRO A 75 3.16 -11.27 3.94
N GLY A 76 3.05 -10.46 4.99
CA GLY A 76 2.50 -9.11 4.89
C GLY A 76 3.24 -8.18 3.91
N LEU A 77 4.52 -8.42 3.61
CA LEU A 77 5.23 -7.67 2.57
C LEU A 77 4.79 -8.09 1.16
N LEU A 78 4.34 -9.33 0.99
CA LEU A 78 3.77 -9.83 -0.26
C LEU A 78 2.36 -9.26 -0.45
N ASP A 79 1.57 -9.21 0.63
CA ASP A 79 0.20 -8.67 0.60
C ASP A 79 0.21 -7.18 0.23
N ILE A 80 1.17 -6.39 0.74
CA ILE A 80 1.37 -4.99 0.34
C ILE A 80 1.72 -4.91 -1.16
N ALA A 81 2.65 -5.75 -1.64
CA ALA A 81 3.07 -5.73 -3.04
C ALA A 81 1.91 -6.07 -3.99
N GLU A 82 1.08 -7.04 -3.63
CA GLU A 82 -0.11 -7.44 -4.38
C GLU A 82 -1.16 -6.32 -4.37
N LEU A 83 -1.41 -5.70 -3.21
CA LEU A 83 -2.32 -4.55 -3.08
C LEU A 83 -1.89 -3.40 -3.99
N GLU A 84 -0.63 -3.00 -3.93
CA GLU A 84 -0.07 -1.92 -4.77
C GLU A 84 -0.15 -2.26 -6.26
N TRP A 85 0.11 -3.51 -6.62
CA TRP A 85 0.04 -3.96 -8.00
C TRP A 85 -1.37 -3.88 -8.59
N HIS A 86 -2.39 -4.17 -7.79
CA HIS A 86 -3.78 -4.18 -8.25
C HIS A 86 -4.50 -2.83 -8.07
N ALA A 87 -3.92 -1.90 -7.33
CA ALA A 87 -4.48 -0.56 -7.16
C ALA A 87 -4.56 0.21 -8.48
N THR A 88 -5.61 1.00 -8.62
CA THR A 88 -5.80 1.96 -9.73
C THR A 88 -5.14 3.29 -9.43
N ARG A 89 -4.99 3.64 -8.15
CA ARG A 89 -4.26 4.79 -7.63
C ARG A 89 -3.78 4.50 -6.21
N LEU A 90 -2.68 5.10 -5.83
CA LEU A 90 -2.09 4.97 -4.50
C LEU A 90 -1.97 6.33 -3.82
N HIS A 91 -2.33 6.38 -2.55
CA HIS A 91 -2.07 7.53 -1.68
C HIS A 91 -1.30 7.06 -0.45
N THR A 92 -0.26 7.80 -0.09
CA THR A 92 0.50 7.50 1.13
C THR A 92 0.63 8.74 2.00
N ALA A 93 0.63 8.53 3.32
CA ALA A 93 1.00 9.57 4.28
C ALA A 93 2.05 9.00 5.22
N GLN A 94 3.20 9.67 5.32
CA GLN A 94 4.35 9.21 6.10
C GLN A 94 4.89 10.32 6.99
N THR A 95 5.15 9.99 8.26
CA THR A 95 5.60 10.97 9.27
C THR A 95 7.04 10.78 9.71
N VAL A 96 7.57 9.57 9.62
CA VAL A 96 8.91 9.22 10.12
C VAL A 96 9.82 8.70 9.01
N HIS A 97 9.28 7.94 8.07
CA HIS A 97 10.03 7.37 6.96
C HIS A 97 9.60 7.98 5.63
N ILE A 98 10.46 7.91 4.64
CA ILE A 98 10.07 8.13 3.24
C ILE A 98 9.13 6.98 2.82
N PRO A 99 8.08 7.26 2.01
CA PRO A 99 7.20 6.22 1.49
C PRO A 99 7.97 5.07 0.83
N GLY A 100 7.57 3.82 1.12
CA GLY A 100 8.32 2.63 0.71
C GLY A 100 8.61 2.52 -0.78
N LEU A 101 7.66 2.93 -1.64
CA LEU A 101 7.84 2.94 -3.09
C LEU A 101 8.84 4.00 -3.60
N LEU A 102 9.19 4.97 -2.76
CA LEU A 102 10.09 6.07 -3.10
C LEU A 102 11.40 6.01 -2.30
N GLN A 103 11.76 4.86 -1.75
CA GLN A 103 13.02 4.67 -1.04
C GLN A 103 14.12 4.21 -2.00
N THR A 104 15.30 4.81 -1.84
CA THR A 104 16.52 4.26 -2.43
C THR A 104 16.96 2.99 -1.69
N GLU A 105 17.78 2.18 -2.35
CA GLU A 105 18.27 0.92 -1.78
C GLU A 105 19.04 1.13 -0.46
N ASP A 106 19.92 2.13 -0.43
CA ASP A 106 20.70 2.45 0.78
C ASP A 106 19.80 2.86 1.96
N TYR A 107 18.76 3.67 1.67
CA TYR A 107 17.80 4.11 2.67
C TYR A 107 16.94 2.94 3.18
N ALA A 108 16.46 2.10 2.29
CA ALA A 108 15.70 0.89 2.65
C ALA A 108 16.55 -0.07 3.50
N ARG A 109 17.83 -0.26 3.12
CA ARG A 109 18.78 -1.11 3.86
C ARG A 109 19.01 -0.58 5.28
N ALA A 110 19.12 0.73 5.45
CA ALA A 110 19.27 1.34 6.77
C ALA A 110 18.02 1.12 7.64
N ILE A 111 16.81 1.23 7.07
CA ILE A 111 15.56 0.96 7.80
C ILE A 111 15.50 -0.52 8.24
N PHE A 112 15.73 -1.45 7.32
CA PHE A 112 15.65 -2.87 7.64
C PHE A 112 16.78 -3.34 8.56
N GLY A 113 17.94 -2.67 8.50
CA GLY A 113 19.05 -2.92 9.41
C GLY A 113 18.82 -2.42 10.85
N ALA A 114 17.84 -1.53 11.05
CA ALA A 114 17.48 -1.00 12.37
C ALA A 114 16.31 -1.76 13.04
N VAL A 115 15.79 -2.81 12.42
CA VAL A 115 14.66 -3.59 12.97
C VAL A 115 15.11 -4.41 14.19
N LEU A 116 14.27 -4.44 15.22
CA LEU A 116 14.47 -5.27 16.41
C LEU A 116 13.37 -6.34 16.52
N PRO A 117 13.72 -7.60 16.89
CA PRO A 117 15.10 -8.12 17.02
C PRO A 117 15.87 -8.05 15.70
N GLU A 118 17.19 -7.95 15.77
CA GLU A 118 18.06 -7.81 14.59
C GLU A 118 17.81 -8.89 13.53
N LEU A 119 17.68 -8.46 12.29
CA LEU A 119 17.55 -9.35 11.15
C LEU A 119 18.91 -9.86 10.71
N ARG A 120 18.98 -11.11 10.25
CA ARG A 120 20.16 -11.62 9.58
C ARG A 120 20.42 -10.79 8.31
N ARG A 121 21.68 -10.63 7.94
CA ARG A 121 22.08 -9.88 6.73
C ARG A 121 21.32 -10.32 5.48
N LEU A 122 21.15 -11.63 5.28
CA LEU A 122 20.40 -12.16 4.14
C LEU A 122 18.92 -11.71 4.16
N ASP A 123 18.30 -11.71 5.34
CA ASP A 123 16.89 -11.29 5.47
C ASP A 123 16.73 -9.78 5.20
N VAL A 124 17.72 -8.96 5.56
CA VAL A 124 17.76 -7.54 5.19
C VAL A 124 17.82 -7.39 3.67
N GLU A 125 18.77 -8.05 3.00
CA GLU A 125 18.94 -7.93 1.55
C GLU A 125 17.72 -8.47 0.77
N LEU A 126 17.08 -9.52 1.22
CA LEU A 126 15.82 -10.02 0.63
C LEU A 126 14.68 -9.01 0.74
N ARG A 127 14.56 -8.32 1.88
CA ARG A 127 13.55 -7.26 2.06
C ARG A 127 13.87 -6.03 1.22
N VAL A 128 15.14 -5.66 1.09
CA VAL A 128 15.58 -4.57 0.21
C VAL A 128 15.26 -4.90 -1.24
N ALA A 129 15.64 -6.09 -1.71
CA ALA A 129 15.34 -6.53 -3.08
C ALA A 129 13.83 -6.54 -3.37
N GLN A 130 13.02 -7.06 -2.44
CA GLN A 130 11.56 -7.03 -2.57
C GLN A 130 11.01 -5.60 -2.58
N ARG A 131 11.55 -4.69 -1.74
CA ARG A 131 11.17 -3.27 -1.72
C ARG A 131 11.46 -2.58 -3.05
N ASN A 132 12.63 -2.82 -3.63
CA ASN A 132 12.99 -2.27 -4.94
C ASN A 132 12.09 -2.82 -6.05
N ALA A 133 11.80 -4.14 -6.02
CA ALA A 133 10.90 -4.75 -6.99
C ALA A 133 9.48 -4.16 -6.95
N ARG A 134 8.99 -3.67 -5.80
CA ARG A 134 7.70 -2.98 -5.70
C ARG A 134 7.63 -1.70 -6.53
N GLN A 135 8.76 -1.01 -6.77
CA GLN A 135 8.80 0.26 -7.50
C GLN A 135 8.32 0.13 -8.93
N GLN A 136 8.29 -1.08 -9.49
CA GLN A 136 7.77 -1.32 -10.84
C GLN A 136 6.30 -0.89 -11.03
N VAL A 137 5.51 -0.70 -9.96
CA VAL A 137 4.15 -0.14 -10.05
C VAL A 137 4.16 1.34 -10.44
N LEU A 138 5.26 2.05 -10.17
CA LEU A 138 5.49 3.44 -10.55
C LEU A 138 6.36 3.56 -11.81
N GLU A 139 6.87 2.42 -12.33
CA GLU A 139 7.77 2.34 -13.47
C GLU A 139 7.21 1.40 -14.53
N GLY A 140 7.83 1.33 -15.69
CA GLY A 140 7.42 0.40 -16.74
C GLY A 140 6.05 0.74 -17.34
N GLY A 141 5.28 -0.29 -17.70
CA GLY A 141 4.04 -0.12 -18.48
C GLY A 141 2.79 0.26 -17.67
N LYS A 142 2.80 0.13 -16.33
CA LYS A 142 1.59 0.38 -15.53
C LYS A 142 1.42 1.84 -15.12
N LEU A 143 2.49 2.51 -14.68
CA LEU A 143 2.51 3.92 -14.26
C LEU A 143 1.33 4.26 -13.34
N THR A 144 1.17 3.50 -12.25
CA THR A 144 0.07 3.72 -11.30
C THR A 144 0.13 5.15 -10.74
N PRO A 145 -0.94 5.96 -10.85
CA PRO A 145 -0.99 7.29 -10.26
C PRO A 145 -0.72 7.24 -8.76
N TYR A 146 0.17 8.11 -8.29
CA TYR A 146 0.64 8.09 -6.91
C TYR A 146 0.61 9.48 -6.29
N VAL A 147 0.08 9.58 -5.08
CA VAL A 147 0.10 10.80 -4.25
C VAL A 147 0.77 10.49 -2.91
N GLY A 148 1.89 11.12 -2.63
CA GLY A 148 2.63 10.97 -1.37
C GLY A 148 2.60 12.24 -0.54
N TYR A 149 2.07 12.16 0.69
CA TYR A 149 2.21 13.18 1.71
C TYR A 149 3.34 12.79 2.65
N VAL A 150 4.36 13.63 2.73
CA VAL A 150 5.55 13.37 3.55
C VAL A 150 5.70 14.50 4.56
N HIS A 151 5.67 14.17 5.84
CA HIS A 151 5.94 15.15 6.88
C HIS A 151 7.41 15.53 6.88
N GLU A 152 7.71 16.80 7.14
CA GLU A 152 9.08 17.34 7.19
C GLU A 152 10.01 16.51 8.09
N ALA A 153 9.53 15.97 9.20
CA ALA A 153 10.33 15.12 10.09
C ALA A 153 10.95 13.93 9.34
N ALA A 154 10.19 13.27 8.43
CA ALA A 154 10.69 12.16 7.63
C ALA A 154 11.83 12.58 6.68
N LEU A 155 11.79 13.81 6.17
CA LEU A 155 12.82 14.35 5.29
C LEU A 155 14.13 14.69 6.06
N ARG A 156 14.02 15.03 7.34
CA ARG A 156 15.14 15.39 8.19
C ARG A 156 15.78 14.21 8.94
N MET A 157 15.07 13.09 9.03
CA MET A 157 15.58 11.85 9.62
C MET A 157 16.69 11.26 8.76
N GLN A 158 17.87 11.05 9.33
CA GLN A 158 19.08 10.64 8.60
C GLN A 158 19.27 9.11 8.62
N PHE A 159 18.32 8.38 8.08
CA PHE A 159 18.47 6.92 7.90
C PHE A 159 19.62 6.60 6.95
N GLY A 160 20.61 5.83 7.45
CA GLY A 160 21.83 5.54 6.70
C GLY A 160 22.86 6.65 6.69
N GLY A 161 22.64 7.74 7.47
CA GLY A 161 23.53 8.88 7.59
C GLY A 161 23.33 9.94 6.50
N ARG A 162 24.05 11.08 6.63
CA ARG A 162 23.86 12.28 5.78
C ARG A 162 23.96 12.00 4.28
N ALA A 163 24.94 11.22 3.85
CA ALA A 163 25.15 10.94 2.43
C ALA A 163 24.02 10.10 1.82
N ALA A 164 23.52 9.09 2.54
CA ALA A 164 22.38 8.29 2.10
C ALA A 164 21.09 9.12 2.07
N THR A 165 20.86 9.96 3.09
CA THR A 165 19.70 10.85 3.14
C THR A 165 19.74 11.89 2.02
N ARG A 166 20.89 12.49 1.71
CA ARG A 166 21.00 13.42 0.57
C ARG A 166 20.62 12.74 -0.75
N ARG A 167 21.15 11.52 -1.03
CA ARG A 167 20.76 10.76 -2.23
C ARG A 167 19.27 10.43 -2.26
N GLN A 168 18.72 10.10 -1.10
CA GLN A 168 17.28 9.83 -0.96
C GLN A 168 16.43 11.06 -1.30
N LEU A 169 16.80 12.23 -0.82
CA LEU A 169 16.07 13.49 -1.10
C LEU A 169 16.22 13.92 -2.57
N GLN A 170 17.39 13.73 -3.18
CA GLN A 170 17.57 13.92 -4.62
C GLN A 170 16.66 12.98 -5.42
N PHE A 171 16.63 11.69 -5.07
CA PHE A 171 15.75 10.73 -5.70
C PHE A 171 14.26 11.10 -5.57
N LEU A 172 13.83 11.62 -4.40
CA LEU A 172 12.46 12.12 -4.23
C LEU A 172 12.14 13.27 -5.20
N ASN A 173 13.05 14.19 -5.39
CA ASN A 173 12.85 15.30 -6.33
C ASN A 173 12.71 14.78 -7.77
N ASP A 174 13.60 13.86 -8.19
CA ASP A 174 13.55 13.23 -9.52
C ASP A 174 12.22 12.49 -9.73
N GLN A 175 11.74 11.77 -8.71
CA GLN A 175 10.44 11.09 -8.79
C GLN A 175 9.27 12.09 -8.84
N GLY A 176 9.36 13.21 -8.13
CA GLY A 176 8.34 14.28 -8.13
C GLY A 176 8.24 15.08 -9.44
N GLU A 177 9.13 14.85 -10.41
CA GLU A 177 9.04 15.42 -11.76
C GLU A 177 8.19 14.56 -12.71
N ARG A 178 7.89 13.32 -12.33
CA ARG A 178 7.11 12.39 -13.16
C ARG A 178 5.62 12.75 -13.08
N GLU A 179 4.94 12.83 -14.21
CA GLU A 179 3.54 13.29 -14.31
C GLU A 179 2.54 12.51 -13.44
N HIS A 180 2.78 11.20 -13.24
CA HIS A 180 1.90 10.34 -12.46
C HIS A 180 2.25 10.29 -10.97
N ILE A 181 3.31 10.99 -10.52
CA ILE A 181 3.75 11.04 -9.12
C ILE A 181 3.57 12.46 -8.58
N THR A 182 2.73 12.61 -7.58
CA THR A 182 2.53 13.86 -6.86
C THR A 182 3.10 13.74 -5.46
N LEU A 183 4.15 14.49 -5.15
CA LEU A 183 4.73 14.58 -3.80
C LEU A 183 4.37 15.89 -3.16
N ARG A 184 3.91 15.83 -1.91
CA ARG A 184 3.51 17.01 -1.15
C ARG A 184 4.06 16.94 0.28
N VAL A 185 4.73 17.98 0.71
CA VAL A 185 5.33 18.09 2.04
C VAL A 185 4.34 18.72 3.01
N LEU A 186 4.27 18.14 4.20
CA LEU A 186 3.57 18.68 5.37
C LEU A 186 4.64 19.33 6.26
N PRO A 187 4.79 20.65 6.27
CA PRO A 187 5.78 21.34 7.09
C PRO A 187 5.47 21.19 8.59
N VAL A 188 6.51 21.27 9.43
CA VAL A 188 6.38 21.19 10.88
C VAL A 188 5.54 22.34 11.46
N GLU A 189 5.52 23.48 10.81
CA GLU A 189 4.73 24.66 11.18
C GLU A 189 3.21 24.45 11.13
N LEU A 190 2.74 23.40 10.43
CA LEU A 190 1.33 23.02 10.48
C LEU A 190 0.88 22.59 11.88
N GLY A 191 1.83 22.21 12.75
CA GLY A 191 1.55 21.74 14.09
C GLY A 191 0.84 20.39 14.08
N ILE A 192 -0.38 20.31 14.66
CA ILE A 192 -1.16 19.08 14.73
C ILE A 192 -1.93 18.86 13.42
N PHE A 193 -1.88 17.64 12.88
CA PHE A 193 -2.67 17.24 11.74
C PHE A 193 -3.34 15.86 11.95
N PRO A 194 -4.50 15.59 11.33
CA PRO A 194 -5.21 14.31 11.46
C PRO A 194 -4.33 13.13 11.02
N GLY A 195 -4.29 12.06 11.83
CA GLY A 195 -3.54 10.87 11.51
C GLY A 195 -2.03 10.95 11.71
N ALA A 196 -1.50 12.00 12.38
CA ALA A 196 -0.07 12.25 12.58
C ALA A 196 0.74 11.05 13.10
N GLY A 197 0.14 10.18 13.89
CA GLY A 197 0.82 9.02 14.49
C GLY A 197 0.88 7.76 13.61
N ASN A 198 0.29 7.77 12.41
CA ASN A 198 0.18 6.56 11.59
C ASN A 198 0.77 6.78 10.19
N ALA A 199 1.58 5.80 9.75
CA ALA A 199 1.90 5.63 8.35
C ALA A 199 0.70 4.97 7.64
N VAL A 200 0.22 5.58 6.56
CA VAL A 200 -0.98 5.14 5.84
C VAL A 200 -0.64 4.88 4.39
N LEU A 201 -1.08 3.76 3.86
CA LEU A 201 -1.24 3.50 2.44
C LEU A 201 -2.72 3.32 2.16
N TYR A 202 -3.30 4.14 1.29
CA TYR A 202 -4.66 4.00 0.78
C TYR A 202 -4.57 3.61 -0.70
N ALA A 203 -5.07 2.43 -1.03
CA ALA A 203 -5.12 1.91 -2.37
C ALA A 203 -6.55 1.99 -2.90
N GLU A 204 -6.74 2.76 -3.99
CA GLU A 204 -8.01 2.79 -4.69
C GLU A 204 -8.15 1.51 -5.52
N GLY A 205 -9.26 0.83 -5.36
CA GLY A 205 -9.64 -0.33 -6.16
C GLY A 205 -10.28 0.07 -7.50
N PRO A 206 -10.65 -0.90 -8.35
CA PRO A 206 -11.40 -0.65 -9.58
C PRO A 206 -12.79 -0.06 -9.32
N VAL A 207 -13.33 -0.30 -8.13
CA VAL A 207 -14.56 0.33 -7.60
C VAL A 207 -14.32 0.70 -6.14
N LYS A 208 -14.99 1.73 -5.66
CA LYS A 208 -14.79 2.28 -4.31
C LYS A 208 -14.99 1.25 -3.18
N ALA A 209 -15.88 0.30 -3.36
CA ALA A 209 -16.11 -0.78 -2.40
C ALA A 209 -14.93 -1.77 -2.26
N LEU A 210 -13.94 -1.69 -3.17
CA LEU A 210 -12.69 -2.46 -3.14
C LEU A 210 -11.48 -1.63 -2.75
N ASP A 211 -11.68 -0.38 -2.33
CA ASP A 211 -10.61 0.39 -1.71
C ASP A 211 -10.09 -0.31 -0.47
N THR A 212 -8.82 -0.14 -0.20
CA THR A 212 -8.18 -0.74 0.98
C THR A 212 -7.23 0.26 1.61
N THR A 213 -7.30 0.41 2.92
CA THR A 213 -6.29 1.14 3.70
C THR A 213 -5.38 0.15 4.41
N GLN A 214 -4.07 0.37 4.30
CA GLN A 214 -3.06 -0.40 5.03
C GLN A 214 -2.36 0.53 6.03
N LEU A 215 -2.16 0.04 7.25
CA LEU A 215 -1.35 0.68 8.29
C LEU A 215 -0.18 -0.22 8.67
N ASP A 216 0.97 0.40 8.90
CA ASP A 216 2.12 -0.30 9.48
C ASP A 216 1.96 -0.43 10.99
N THR A 217 2.18 -1.65 11.50
CA THR A 217 2.25 -1.92 12.94
C THR A 217 3.52 -2.70 13.28
N ALA A 218 3.85 -2.75 14.59
CA ALA A 218 5.01 -3.53 15.06
C ALA A 218 4.90 -5.04 14.73
N HIS A 219 3.69 -5.53 14.45
CA HIS A 219 3.42 -6.94 14.14
C HIS A 219 3.22 -7.21 12.63
N GLY A 220 3.41 -6.19 11.79
CA GLY A 220 3.18 -6.26 10.36
C GLY A 220 2.06 -5.33 9.87
N PRO A 221 1.71 -5.38 8.59
CA PRO A 221 0.65 -4.56 8.03
C PRO A 221 -0.73 -5.02 8.51
N VAL A 222 -1.61 -4.05 8.72
CA VAL A 222 -3.04 -4.26 8.99
C VAL A 222 -3.83 -3.66 7.85
N PHE A 223 -4.69 -4.46 7.22
CA PHE A 223 -5.54 -4.04 6.12
C PHE A 223 -6.97 -3.77 6.60
N MET A 224 -7.54 -2.67 6.14
CA MET A 224 -8.90 -2.24 6.49
C MET A 224 -9.69 -1.92 5.23
N HIS A 225 -10.92 -2.41 5.20
CA HIS A 225 -11.83 -2.30 4.04
C HIS A 225 -13.28 -1.99 4.46
N ALA A 226 -13.54 -1.81 5.75
CA ALA A 226 -14.87 -1.38 6.18
C ALA A 226 -15.10 0.09 5.77
N GLU A 227 -16.27 0.38 5.21
CA GLU A 227 -16.63 1.69 4.64
C GLU A 227 -16.34 2.85 5.60
N ALA A 228 -16.71 2.71 6.88
CA ALA A 228 -16.47 3.74 7.89
C ALA A 228 -14.97 3.99 8.15
N GLN A 229 -14.14 2.95 8.05
CA GLN A 229 -12.68 3.07 8.19
C GLN A 229 -12.10 3.78 6.96
N LEU A 230 -12.50 3.37 5.77
CA LEU A 230 -12.07 3.98 4.51
C LEU A 230 -12.44 5.47 4.46
N ALA A 231 -13.68 5.82 4.82
CA ALA A 231 -14.14 7.20 4.87
C ALA A 231 -13.31 8.06 5.83
N LYS A 232 -12.93 7.50 7.00
CA LYS A 232 -12.07 8.20 7.96
C LYS A 232 -10.68 8.50 7.38
N TYR A 233 -10.00 7.50 6.79
CA TYR A 233 -8.67 7.73 6.22
C TYR A 233 -8.71 8.61 4.99
N TRP A 234 -9.75 8.51 4.18
CA TRP A 234 -9.95 9.41 3.06
C TRP A 234 -10.07 10.87 3.51
N SER A 235 -10.85 11.15 4.57
CA SER A 235 -10.96 12.51 5.13
C SER A 235 -9.61 13.05 5.63
N HIS A 236 -8.72 12.19 6.16
CA HIS A 236 -7.36 12.61 6.54
C HIS A 236 -6.54 13.00 5.28
N LEU A 237 -6.60 12.20 4.22
CA LEU A 237 -5.91 12.50 2.96
C LEU A 237 -6.43 13.79 2.31
N GLU A 238 -7.73 14.02 2.33
CA GLU A 238 -8.33 15.28 1.83
C GLU A 238 -7.85 16.49 2.63
N TRP A 239 -7.76 16.36 3.95
CA TRP A 239 -7.21 17.42 4.80
C TRP A 239 -5.73 17.68 4.45
N MET A 240 -4.92 16.64 4.36
CA MET A 240 -3.51 16.74 3.97
C MET A 240 -3.35 17.39 2.60
N ASN A 241 -4.22 17.04 1.65
CA ASN A 241 -4.20 17.65 0.32
C ASN A 241 -4.45 19.17 0.34
N LYS A 242 -5.24 19.65 1.28
CA LYS A 242 -5.50 21.11 1.43
C LYS A 242 -4.36 21.82 2.16
N ALA A 243 -3.76 21.17 3.15
CA ALA A 243 -2.78 21.77 4.05
C ALA A 243 -1.33 21.69 3.55
N ALA A 244 -0.99 20.66 2.77
CA ALA A 244 0.38 20.45 2.30
C ALA A 244 0.83 21.50 1.29
N LEU A 245 2.14 21.71 1.18
CA LEU A 245 2.75 22.55 0.15
C LEU A 245 2.30 22.09 -1.26
N SER A 246 2.32 22.99 -2.22
CA SER A 246 2.12 22.62 -3.62
C SER A 246 3.19 21.60 -4.08
N PRO A 247 2.98 20.84 -5.14
CA PRO A 247 4.00 19.92 -5.66
C PRO A 247 5.33 20.62 -5.96
N GLN A 248 5.28 21.82 -6.55
CA GLN A 248 6.48 22.62 -6.82
C GLN A 248 7.13 23.09 -5.51
N GLY A 249 6.37 23.70 -4.60
CA GLY A 249 6.90 24.14 -3.29
C GLY A 249 7.46 22.97 -2.47
N SER A 250 6.91 21.79 -2.62
CA SER A 250 7.42 20.57 -1.97
C SER A 250 8.80 20.18 -2.52
N ARG A 251 9.00 20.23 -3.84
CA ARG A 251 10.33 19.96 -4.44
C ARG A 251 11.37 20.99 -4.02
N GLU A 252 11.01 22.26 -4.01
CA GLU A 252 11.90 23.35 -3.54
C GLU A 252 12.28 23.13 -2.07
N PHE A 253 11.30 22.75 -1.23
CA PHE A 253 11.52 22.46 0.18
C PHE A 253 12.45 21.25 0.40
N ILE A 254 12.21 20.15 -0.34
CA ILE A 254 13.06 18.95 -0.31
C ILE A 254 14.49 19.29 -0.77
N HIS A 255 14.62 20.09 -1.84
CA HIS A 255 15.92 20.52 -2.35
C HIS A 255 16.70 21.32 -1.30
N THR A 256 16.05 22.26 -0.61
CA THR A 256 16.68 23.04 0.47
C THR A 256 17.22 22.12 1.56
N ILE A 257 16.41 21.17 2.06
CA ILE A 257 16.88 20.20 3.07
C ILE A 257 18.07 19.37 2.55
N ALA A 258 18.02 18.92 1.29
CA ALA A 258 19.11 18.15 0.70
C ALA A 258 20.43 18.94 0.58
N THR A 259 20.33 20.24 0.39
CA THR A 259 21.49 21.15 0.30
C THR A 259 22.11 21.39 1.67
N ASP A 260 21.31 21.47 2.72
CA ASP A 260 21.75 21.68 4.12
C ASP A 260 22.41 20.41 4.70
N LEU A 261 22.22 19.26 4.08
CA LEU A 261 22.87 17.98 4.41
C LEU A 261 24.22 17.83 3.69
#